data_ee82a888ae23a1b12314b854e2d15cf4
#
_entry.id   ee82a888ae23a1b12314b854e2d15cf4
#
_cell.length_a   1.000
_cell.length_b   1.000
_cell.length_c   1.000
_cell.angle_alpha   90.00
_cell.angle_beta   90.00
_cell.angle_gamma   90.00
#
_symmetry.space_group_name_H-M   'P 1'
#
loop_
_entity.id
_entity.type
_entity.pdbx_description
1 polymer ?
#
loop_
_entity_poly.entity_id
_entity_poly.type
_entity_poly.pdbx_seq_one_letter_code
_entity_poly.pdbx_strand_id
1 'polypeptide(L)'
;MTPTQPVLLDLFSGGGGAAKGYMDAGFMVIGIDVEDHCRAAGRIGFEFHRMAWHEGLEKFGDQADAVHASPPCQRYSRASACWPGLAAQYPNLVGPVREALEACGRPFVIENVEGAPLHNPVMLCGSMVGLTTTMPGHGKLGLRRHRLFEPGGGLLLAPPRTQCDHTLPTIRVFGHGRPGNSELRGPGYAAACREAMGVWWMSRDELDEAIPPAYAYWVGVQLMQHLRDLAGQR
;
A
#
# COMPACT_ATOMS: atom_id res chain seq x y z
N MET A 1 14.34 -27.13 -13.27
CA MET A 1 13.67 -25.93 -13.78
C MET A 1 13.82 -24.85 -12.72
N THR A 2 14.36 -23.68 -13.03
CA THR A 2 14.31 -22.51 -12.11
C THR A 2 12.84 -22.19 -11.89
N PRO A 3 12.36 -22.08 -10.64
CA PRO A 3 10.97 -21.68 -10.39
C PRO A 3 10.73 -20.32 -11.05
N THR A 4 9.70 -20.24 -11.89
CA THR A 4 9.28 -18.96 -12.46
C THR A 4 8.89 -18.03 -11.32
N GLN A 5 9.37 -16.79 -11.38
CA GLN A 5 9.05 -15.77 -10.37
C GLN A 5 7.53 -15.50 -10.39
N PRO A 6 6.82 -15.59 -9.26
CA PRO A 6 5.38 -15.33 -9.23
C PRO A 6 5.04 -13.90 -9.65
N VAL A 7 3.89 -13.75 -10.32
CA VAL A 7 3.36 -12.46 -10.80
C VAL A 7 2.32 -11.93 -9.82
N LEU A 8 2.47 -10.68 -9.41
CA LEU A 8 1.47 -9.96 -8.61
C LEU A 8 0.88 -8.82 -9.44
N LEU A 9 -0.44 -8.77 -9.52
CA LEU A 9 -1.18 -7.66 -10.10
C LEU A 9 -1.49 -6.64 -9.00
N ASP A 10 -0.97 -5.40 -9.15
CA ASP A 10 -1.15 -4.30 -8.19
C ASP A 10 -2.14 -3.28 -8.75
N LEU A 11 -3.39 -3.39 -8.32
CA LEU A 11 -4.50 -2.51 -8.72
C LEU A 11 -4.51 -1.24 -7.87
N PHE A 12 -4.65 -0.07 -8.51
CA PHE A 12 -4.48 1.26 -7.91
C PHE A 12 -3.04 1.47 -7.42
N SER A 13 -2.07 1.12 -8.27
CA SER A 13 -0.65 1.04 -7.89
C SER A 13 0.00 2.37 -7.53
N GLY A 14 -0.60 3.50 -7.97
CA GLY A 14 -0.07 4.84 -7.71
C GLY A 14 1.41 4.94 -8.04
N GLY A 15 2.17 5.66 -7.23
CA GLY A 15 3.63 5.81 -7.39
C GLY A 15 4.47 4.56 -7.07
N GLY A 16 3.84 3.37 -6.95
CA GLY A 16 4.53 2.08 -6.82
C GLY A 16 5.09 1.76 -5.42
N GLY A 17 4.49 2.31 -4.36
CA GLY A 17 4.94 2.01 -3.00
C GLY A 17 4.70 0.55 -2.62
N ALA A 18 3.50 0.02 -2.90
CA ALA A 18 3.19 -1.39 -2.71
C ALA A 18 3.98 -2.26 -3.69
N ALA A 19 4.03 -1.89 -4.98
CA ALA A 19 4.80 -2.59 -6.00
C ALA A 19 6.24 -2.85 -5.56
N LYS A 20 6.95 -1.82 -5.04
CA LYS A 20 8.32 -1.96 -4.54
C LYS A 20 8.43 -2.99 -3.42
N GLY A 21 7.51 -2.98 -2.46
CA GLY A 21 7.53 -3.95 -1.36
C GLY A 21 7.30 -5.39 -1.83
N TYR A 22 6.39 -5.60 -2.76
CA TYR A 22 6.16 -6.92 -3.35
C TYR A 22 7.33 -7.39 -4.22
N MET A 23 7.97 -6.50 -4.98
CA MET A 23 9.21 -6.82 -5.72
C MET A 23 10.31 -7.25 -4.75
N ASP A 24 10.49 -6.56 -3.63
CA ASP A 24 11.47 -6.91 -2.60
C ASP A 24 11.14 -8.27 -1.93
N ALA A 25 9.87 -8.67 -1.89
CA ALA A 25 9.44 -9.98 -1.43
C ALA A 25 9.61 -11.10 -2.49
N GLY A 26 10.00 -10.74 -3.73
CA GLY A 26 10.34 -11.69 -4.79
C GLY A 26 9.28 -11.83 -5.89
N PHE A 27 8.29 -10.96 -5.99
CA PHE A 27 7.32 -10.95 -7.08
C PHE A 27 7.80 -10.18 -8.31
N MET A 28 7.37 -10.59 -9.49
CA MET A 28 7.21 -9.69 -10.63
C MET A 28 5.90 -8.92 -10.44
N VAL A 29 5.90 -7.59 -10.66
CA VAL A 29 4.72 -6.78 -10.42
C VAL A 29 4.24 -6.12 -11.71
N ILE A 30 2.92 -6.25 -11.96
CA ILE A 30 2.18 -5.52 -12.99
C ILE A 30 1.29 -4.50 -12.26
N GLY A 31 1.61 -3.21 -12.40
CA GLY A 31 0.88 -2.12 -11.77
C GLY A 31 -0.18 -1.53 -12.70
N ILE A 32 -1.37 -1.26 -12.16
CA ILE A 32 -2.50 -0.67 -12.87
C ILE A 32 -2.97 0.58 -12.13
N ASP A 33 -3.07 1.69 -12.86
CA ASP A 33 -3.67 2.92 -12.35
C ASP A 33 -4.31 3.74 -13.47
N VAL A 34 -5.30 4.56 -13.18
CA VAL A 34 -5.92 5.48 -14.13
C VAL A 34 -5.05 6.72 -14.37
N GLU A 35 -4.23 7.08 -13.39
CA GLU A 35 -3.26 8.16 -13.48
C GLU A 35 -1.94 7.67 -14.09
N ASP A 36 -1.15 8.59 -14.63
CA ASP A 36 0.13 8.24 -15.25
C ASP A 36 1.26 8.20 -14.22
N HIS A 37 1.71 7.00 -13.90
CA HIS A 37 2.84 6.75 -13.02
C HIS A 37 4.05 6.10 -13.74
N CYS A 38 4.12 6.17 -15.07
CA CYS A 38 5.23 5.61 -15.86
C CYS A 38 6.61 6.05 -15.38
N ARG A 39 6.74 7.30 -14.88
CA ARG A 39 8.00 7.82 -14.37
C ARG A 39 8.42 7.11 -13.06
N ALA A 40 7.50 6.87 -12.16
CA ALA A 40 7.75 6.14 -10.92
C ALA A 40 8.08 4.68 -11.22
N ALA A 41 7.29 4.03 -12.07
CA ALA A 41 7.51 2.67 -12.53
C ALA A 41 8.90 2.46 -13.16
N GLY A 42 9.31 3.37 -14.05
CA GLY A 42 10.63 3.32 -14.68
C GLY A 42 11.80 3.53 -13.70
N ARG A 43 11.59 4.21 -12.57
CA ARG A 43 12.62 4.43 -11.55
C ARG A 43 12.88 3.21 -10.67
N ILE A 44 11.87 2.41 -10.42
CA ILE A 44 11.96 1.24 -9.54
C ILE A 44 11.82 -0.09 -10.27
N GLY A 45 11.45 -0.08 -11.57
CA GLY A 45 11.57 -1.22 -12.47
C GLY A 45 10.40 -2.20 -12.39
N PHE A 46 9.14 -1.74 -12.27
CA PHE A 46 7.96 -2.60 -12.44
C PHE A 46 7.19 -2.27 -13.74
N GLU A 47 6.47 -3.26 -14.25
CA GLU A 47 5.61 -3.08 -15.41
C GLU A 47 4.38 -2.24 -15.02
N PHE A 48 4.05 -1.20 -15.80
CA PHE A 48 2.95 -0.30 -15.49
C PHE A 48 2.03 -0.11 -16.71
N HIS A 49 0.71 -0.17 -16.46
CA HIS A 49 -0.32 0.09 -17.45
C HIS A 49 -1.32 1.12 -16.94
N ARG A 50 -1.50 2.19 -17.75
CA ARG A 50 -2.51 3.20 -17.48
C ARG A 50 -3.87 2.73 -17.98
N MET A 51 -4.70 2.23 -17.06
CA MET A 51 -6.08 1.77 -17.33
C MET A 51 -6.90 1.69 -16.05
N ALA A 52 -8.22 1.47 -16.17
CA ALA A 52 -9.06 1.26 -15.01
C ALA A 52 -8.77 -0.10 -14.36
N TRP A 53 -8.95 -0.20 -13.03
CA TRP A 53 -8.64 -1.40 -12.24
C TRP A 53 -9.34 -2.66 -12.75
N HIS A 54 -10.62 -2.53 -13.18
CA HIS A 54 -11.40 -3.66 -13.70
C HIS A 54 -10.92 -4.14 -15.06
N GLU A 55 -10.50 -3.21 -15.93
CA GLU A 55 -9.85 -3.54 -17.22
C GLU A 55 -8.52 -4.26 -16.99
N GLY A 56 -7.76 -3.79 -15.99
CA GLY A 56 -6.50 -4.43 -15.59
C GLY A 56 -6.72 -5.83 -15.05
N LEU A 57 -7.72 -6.03 -14.20
CA LEU A 57 -8.07 -7.35 -13.67
C LEU A 57 -8.54 -8.30 -14.77
N GLU A 58 -9.38 -7.84 -15.70
CA GLU A 58 -9.83 -8.64 -16.86
C GLU A 58 -8.64 -9.05 -17.73
N LYS A 59 -7.71 -8.14 -18.00
CA LYS A 59 -6.60 -8.37 -18.92
C LYS A 59 -5.47 -9.23 -18.33
N PHE A 60 -5.16 -9.04 -17.05
CA PHE A 60 -3.98 -9.63 -16.41
C PHE A 60 -4.29 -10.60 -15.27
N GLY A 61 -5.55 -10.72 -14.83
CA GLY A 61 -5.93 -11.56 -13.70
C GLY A 61 -5.58 -13.04 -13.89
N ASP A 62 -5.72 -13.57 -15.11
CA ASP A 62 -5.36 -14.95 -15.42
C ASP A 62 -3.85 -15.22 -15.39
N GLN A 63 -3.04 -14.17 -15.61
CA GLN A 63 -1.58 -14.25 -15.59
C GLN A 63 -1.01 -14.06 -14.18
N ALA A 64 -1.79 -13.47 -13.26
CA ALA A 64 -1.38 -13.21 -11.91
C ALA A 64 -1.49 -14.45 -11.02
N ASP A 65 -0.49 -14.67 -10.18
CA ASP A 65 -0.54 -15.66 -9.10
C ASP A 65 -1.23 -15.09 -7.85
N ALA A 66 -1.22 -13.77 -7.70
CA ALA A 66 -1.87 -13.05 -6.61
C ALA A 66 -2.25 -11.63 -7.02
N VAL A 67 -3.19 -10.99 -6.29
CA VAL A 67 -3.63 -9.63 -6.54
C VAL A 67 -3.53 -8.78 -5.28
N HIS A 68 -3.00 -7.56 -5.42
CA HIS A 68 -3.12 -6.49 -4.43
C HIS A 68 -4.06 -5.41 -4.98
N ALA A 69 -4.88 -4.81 -4.11
CA ALA A 69 -5.69 -3.66 -4.46
C ALA A 69 -5.71 -2.63 -3.33
N SER A 70 -5.45 -1.37 -3.65
CA SER A 70 -5.55 -0.25 -2.72
C SER A 70 -6.55 0.81 -3.23
N PRO A 71 -7.86 0.50 -3.23
CA PRO A 71 -8.88 1.40 -3.76
C PRO A 71 -8.91 2.73 -3.00
N PRO A 72 -9.32 3.84 -3.66
CA PRO A 72 -9.32 5.19 -3.09
C PRO A 72 -9.87 5.25 -1.67
N CYS A 73 -9.07 5.79 -0.75
CA CYS A 73 -9.36 5.84 0.68
C CYS A 73 -10.11 7.11 1.13
N GLN A 74 -10.27 8.10 0.24
CA GLN A 74 -10.81 9.42 0.57
C GLN A 74 -12.21 9.34 1.20
N ARG A 75 -13.03 8.38 0.75
CA ARG A 75 -14.37 8.14 1.32
C ARG A 75 -14.35 7.80 2.81
N TYR A 76 -13.31 7.10 3.28
CA TYR A 76 -13.22 6.52 4.62
C TYR A 76 -12.25 7.26 5.53
N SER A 77 -11.52 8.24 4.98
CA SER A 77 -10.48 8.93 5.72
C SER A 77 -11.06 9.85 6.81
N ARG A 78 -10.34 9.97 7.94
CA ARG A 78 -10.70 10.94 8.99
C ARG A 78 -10.71 12.38 8.46
N ALA A 79 -9.90 12.69 7.47
CA ALA A 79 -9.86 14.01 6.86
C ALA A 79 -11.18 14.35 6.15
N SER A 80 -11.75 13.41 5.41
CA SER A 80 -13.04 13.58 4.73
C SER A 80 -14.22 13.58 5.72
N ALA A 81 -14.12 12.83 6.81
CA ALA A 81 -15.15 12.78 7.85
C ALA A 81 -15.34 14.12 8.59
N CYS A 82 -14.33 15.00 8.60
CA CYS A 82 -14.42 16.32 9.20
C CYS A 82 -15.29 17.32 8.40
N TRP A 83 -15.65 16.99 7.15
CA TRP A 83 -16.41 17.88 6.27
C TRP A 83 -17.73 17.22 5.87
N PRO A 84 -18.89 17.75 6.30
CA PRO A 84 -20.19 17.17 5.97
C PRO A 84 -20.37 17.00 4.45
N GLY A 85 -20.75 15.77 4.02
CA GLY A 85 -21.01 15.45 2.62
C GLY A 85 -19.78 15.22 1.74
N LEU A 86 -18.56 15.53 2.19
CA LEU A 86 -17.36 15.34 1.38
C LEU A 86 -17.09 13.84 1.11
N ALA A 87 -17.23 13.00 2.12
CA ALA A 87 -17.03 11.56 1.97
C ALA A 87 -17.96 10.91 0.92
N ALA A 88 -19.20 11.44 0.79
CA ALA A 88 -20.18 10.93 -0.18
C ALA A 88 -19.82 11.26 -1.64
N GLN A 89 -18.93 12.22 -1.88
CA GLN A 89 -18.47 12.59 -3.23
C GLN A 89 -17.42 11.61 -3.79
N TYR A 90 -16.82 10.80 -2.92
CA TYR A 90 -15.82 9.81 -3.34
C TYR A 90 -16.46 8.43 -3.58
N PRO A 91 -15.97 7.67 -4.58
CA PRO A 91 -16.53 6.37 -4.91
C PRO A 91 -16.34 5.38 -3.76
N ASN A 92 -17.33 4.49 -3.60
CA ASN A 92 -17.26 3.36 -2.68
C ASN A 92 -16.80 2.11 -3.44
N LEU A 93 -15.49 1.91 -3.55
CA LEU A 93 -14.92 0.85 -4.38
C LEU A 93 -14.51 -0.41 -3.61
N VAL A 94 -14.43 -0.40 -2.28
CA VAL A 94 -13.98 -1.56 -1.50
C VAL A 94 -14.87 -2.79 -1.75
N GLY A 95 -16.21 -2.63 -1.73
CA GLY A 95 -17.15 -3.72 -2.01
C GLY A 95 -17.01 -4.29 -3.43
N PRO A 96 -17.17 -3.46 -4.47
CA PRO A 96 -17.01 -3.90 -5.86
C PRO A 96 -15.66 -4.54 -6.18
N VAL A 97 -14.56 -4.01 -5.62
CA VAL A 97 -13.22 -4.58 -5.78
C VAL A 97 -13.15 -5.96 -5.12
N ARG A 98 -13.65 -6.11 -3.89
CA ARG A 98 -13.68 -7.42 -3.20
C ARG A 98 -14.43 -8.47 -3.99
N GLU A 99 -15.65 -8.15 -4.46
CA GLU A 99 -16.49 -9.06 -5.27
C GLU A 99 -15.74 -9.53 -6.54
N ALA A 100 -15.07 -8.62 -7.22
CA ALA A 100 -14.29 -8.95 -8.42
C ALA A 100 -13.06 -9.82 -8.10
N LEU A 101 -12.37 -9.55 -6.99
CA LEU A 101 -11.21 -10.35 -6.56
C LEU A 101 -11.61 -11.75 -6.11
N GLU A 102 -12.74 -11.89 -5.41
CA GLU A 102 -13.31 -13.18 -5.05
C GLU A 102 -13.67 -14.00 -6.30
N ALA A 103 -14.27 -13.36 -7.30
CA ALA A 103 -14.60 -13.98 -8.58
C ALA A 103 -13.36 -14.37 -9.41
N CYS A 104 -12.26 -13.62 -9.29
CA CYS A 104 -10.98 -13.93 -9.93
C CYS A 104 -10.35 -15.21 -9.36
N GLY A 105 -10.66 -15.59 -8.12
CA GLY A 105 -10.24 -16.85 -7.50
C GLY A 105 -8.75 -16.94 -7.17
N ARG A 106 -8.00 -15.83 -7.22
CA ARG A 106 -6.60 -15.75 -6.81
C ARG A 106 -6.47 -15.34 -5.34
N PRO A 107 -5.41 -15.70 -4.63
CA PRO A 107 -5.08 -15.07 -3.37
C PRO A 107 -4.96 -13.56 -3.54
N PHE A 108 -5.58 -12.78 -2.64
CA PHE A 108 -5.57 -11.34 -2.76
C PHE A 108 -5.41 -10.62 -1.43
N VAL A 109 -5.06 -9.35 -1.50
CA VAL A 109 -5.02 -8.42 -0.37
C VAL A 109 -5.67 -7.10 -0.77
N ILE A 110 -6.62 -6.61 0.05
CA ILE A 110 -7.18 -5.26 -0.09
C ILE A 110 -6.60 -4.38 1.02
N GLU A 111 -5.93 -3.30 0.64
CA GLU A 111 -5.40 -2.31 1.59
C GLU A 111 -6.34 -1.09 1.66
N ASN A 112 -6.50 -0.54 2.87
CA ASN A 112 -7.14 0.76 3.06
C ASN A 112 -6.82 1.38 4.42
N VAL A 113 -7.41 2.55 4.68
CA VAL A 113 -7.30 3.27 5.96
C VAL A 113 -8.23 2.70 7.02
N GLU A 114 -7.98 3.05 8.30
CA GLU A 114 -8.94 2.84 9.39
C GLU A 114 -10.29 3.50 9.05
N GLY A 115 -11.37 2.74 9.22
CA GLY A 115 -12.72 3.16 8.85
C GLY A 115 -13.23 2.63 7.51
N ALA A 116 -12.38 2.06 6.67
CA ALA A 116 -12.83 1.34 5.47
C ALA A 116 -13.53 0.02 5.86
N PRO A 117 -14.56 -0.42 5.10
CA PRO A 117 -15.34 -1.61 5.42
C PRO A 117 -14.60 -2.90 5.01
N LEU A 118 -13.42 -3.11 5.60
CA LEU A 118 -12.59 -4.29 5.39
C LEU A 118 -13.03 -5.45 6.28
N HIS A 119 -12.84 -6.68 5.82
CA HIS A 119 -13.18 -7.91 6.54
C HIS A 119 -11.93 -8.49 7.23
N ASN A 120 -11.97 -8.62 8.56
CA ASN A 120 -10.89 -9.21 9.38
C ASN A 120 -9.47 -8.71 9.01
N PRO A 121 -9.24 -7.40 8.84
CA PRO A 121 -7.98 -6.91 8.38
C PRO A 121 -6.89 -6.98 9.45
N VAL A 122 -5.64 -7.16 9.01
CA VAL A 122 -4.45 -6.97 9.84
C VAL A 122 -4.00 -5.52 9.73
N MET A 123 -3.75 -4.86 10.87
CA MET A 123 -3.25 -3.49 10.92
C MET A 123 -1.72 -3.46 10.95
N LEU A 124 -1.13 -2.62 10.11
CA LEU A 124 0.29 -2.25 10.14
C LEU A 124 0.46 -0.78 10.50
N CYS A 125 1.53 -0.50 11.24
CA CYS A 125 1.99 0.84 11.57
C CYS A 125 3.50 0.95 11.30
N GLY A 126 3.99 2.15 10.97
CA GLY A 126 5.42 2.38 10.76
C GLY A 126 6.30 1.95 11.93
N SER A 127 5.83 2.15 13.17
CA SER A 127 6.53 1.70 14.37
C SER A 127 6.70 0.18 14.45
N MET A 128 5.77 -0.60 13.91
CA MET A 128 5.81 -2.07 13.94
C MET A 128 6.88 -2.64 12.98
N VAL A 129 7.25 -1.88 11.97
CA VAL A 129 8.24 -2.26 10.94
C VAL A 129 9.48 -1.33 10.95
N GLY A 130 9.66 -0.57 12.05
CA GLY A 130 10.86 0.22 12.29
C GLY A 130 11.04 1.46 11.41
N LEU A 131 9.97 2.00 10.82
CA LEU A 131 10.04 3.18 9.94
C LEU A 131 10.28 4.46 10.75
N THR A 132 11.45 5.03 10.58
CA THR A 132 11.90 6.24 11.28
C THR A 132 12.70 7.12 10.32
N THR A 133 12.89 8.38 10.69
CA THR A 133 13.81 9.33 10.04
C THR A 133 14.48 10.21 11.08
N THR A 134 15.48 10.99 10.68
CA THR A 134 16.10 12.01 11.53
C THR A 134 16.00 13.36 10.86
N MET A 135 15.51 14.36 11.58
CA MET A 135 15.46 15.75 11.10
C MET A 135 16.36 16.66 11.93
N PRO A 136 17.15 17.55 11.27
CA PRO A 136 17.92 18.58 11.98
C PRO A 136 17.01 19.42 12.90
N GLY A 137 17.43 19.60 14.15
CA GLY A 137 16.67 20.33 15.17
C GLY A 137 15.53 19.56 15.83
N HIS A 138 15.15 18.38 15.32
CA HIS A 138 14.03 17.58 15.85
C HIS A 138 14.44 16.16 16.28
N GLY A 139 15.66 15.72 15.96
CA GLY A 139 16.14 14.39 16.30
C GLY A 139 15.44 13.26 15.52
N LYS A 140 15.33 12.09 16.17
CA LYS A 140 14.71 10.90 15.59
C LYS A 140 13.19 10.98 15.67
N LEU A 141 12.52 10.74 14.54
CA LEU A 141 11.06 10.77 14.38
C LEU A 141 10.57 9.40 13.93
N GLY A 142 9.42 8.97 14.44
CA GLY A 142 8.74 7.73 14.04
C GLY A 142 7.64 7.99 13.01
N LEU A 143 7.45 7.08 12.05
CA LEU A 143 6.30 7.14 11.13
C LEU A 143 5.07 6.54 11.81
N ARG A 144 4.05 7.36 12.04
CA ARG A 144 2.72 6.91 12.45
C ARG A 144 1.79 6.90 11.25
N ARG A 145 1.60 5.72 10.63
CA ARG A 145 0.74 5.54 9.46
C ARG A 145 0.05 4.18 9.58
N HIS A 146 -1.17 4.16 10.08
CA HIS A 146 -1.96 2.95 10.16
C HIS A 146 -2.54 2.61 8.79
N ARG A 147 -2.39 1.36 8.39
CA ARG A 147 -3.01 0.77 7.20
C ARG A 147 -3.54 -0.61 7.53
N LEU A 148 -4.69 -0.92 6.98
CA LEU A 148 -5.39 -2.17 7.16
C LEU A 148 -5.22 -3.03 5.91
N PHE A 149 -4.97 -4.32 6.10
CA PHE A 149 -4.77 -5.29 5.02
C PHE A 149 -5.74 -6.44 5.22
N GLU A 150 -6.75 -6.53 4.36
CA GLU A 150 -7.71 -7.62 4.31
C GLU A 150 -7.18 -8.73 3.40
N PRO A 151 -6.89 -9.95 3.90
CA PRO A 151 -6.54 -11.09 3.08
C PRO A 151 -7.79 -11.79 2.53
N GLY A 152 -7.69 -12.37 1.33
CA GLY A 152 -8.75 -13.20 0.74
C GLY A 152 -8.20 -14.26 -0.23
N GLY A 153 -9.09 -15.01 -0.89
CA GLY A 153 -8.68 -16.09 -1.77
C GLY A 153 -7.93 -17.22 -1.06
N GLY A 154 -8.28 -17.51 0.21
CA GLY A 154 -7.62 -18.53 1.04
C GLY A 154 -6.35 -18.08 1.75
N LEU A 155 -5.86 -16.87 1.48
CA LEU A 155 -4.72 -16.29 2.20
C LEU A 155 -5.11 -15.96 3.64
N LEU A 156 -4.23 -16.27 4.58
CA LEU A 156 -4.30 -15.80 5.96
C LEU A 156 -3.05 -14.98 6.27
N LEU A 157 -3.23 -13.81 6.88
CA LEU A 157 -2.13 -12.98 7.35
C LEU A 157 -1.98 -13.14 8.87
N ALA A 158 -0.83 -13.61 9.32
CA ALA A 158 -0.50 -13.57 10.74
C ALA A 158 -0.28 -12.11 11.17
N PRO A 159 -0.75 -11.65 12.34
CA PRO A 159 -0.49 -10.31 12.81
C PRO A 159 1.00 -10.09 13.10
N PRO A 160 1.50 -8.84 13.03
CA PRO A 160 2.87 -8.52 13.46
C PRO A 160 3.11 -8.92 14.92
N ARG A 161 4.32 -9.39 15.23
CA ARG A 161 4.70 -9.75 16.60
C ARG A 161 4.86 -8.54 17.52
N THR A 162 5.21 -7.38 16.95
CA THR A 162 5.37 -6.12 17.67
C THR A 162 4.06 -5.35 17.69
N GLN A 163 3.72 -4.78 18.83
CA GLN A 163 2.60 -3.85 18.95
C GLN A 163 2.99 -2.46 18.44
N CYS A 164 1.98 -1.67 18.12
CA CYS A 164 2.15 -0.29 17.71
C CYS A 164 2.69 0.57 18.86
N ASP A 165 3.86 1.19 18.66
CA ASP A 165 4.51 2.09 19.61
C ASP A 165 4.65 3.49 19.01
N HIS A 166 4.16 4.52 19.71
CA HIS A 166 4.20 5.92 19.30
C HIS A 166 4.92 6.80 20.32
N THR A 167 5.90 6.27 21.00
CA THR A 167 6.73 7.01 21.99
C THR A 167 7.63 8.05 21.33
N LEU A 168 8.09 7.77 20.09
CA LEU A 168 8.85 8.75 19.32
C LEU A 168 7.95 9.89 18.82
N PRO A 169 8.47 11.14 18.76
CA PRO A 169 7.80 12.22 18.06
C PRO A 169 7.48 11.80 16.62
N THR A 170 6.29 12.16 16.14
CA THR A 170 5.75 11.60 14.90
C THR A 170 6.01 12.50 13.70
N ILE A 171 6.64 11.95 12.65
CA ILE A 171 6.57 12.55 11.32
C ILE A 171 5.24 12.15 10.66
N ARG A 172 4.52 13.15 10.14
CA ARG A 172 3.19 12.95 9.53
C ARG A 172 3.29 13.04 8.02
N VAL A 173 2.87 11.97 7.35
CA VAL A 173 2.80 11.88 5.89
C VAL A 173 1.36 11.54 5.53
N PHE A 174 0.55 12.56 5.22
CA PHE A 174 -0.84 12.37 4.78
C PHE A 174 -1.45 13.64 4.17
N GLY A 175 -2.30 13.42 3.16
CA GLY A 175 -3.32 14.30 2.64
C GLY A 175 -2.86 15.62 2.03
N HIS A 176 -3.57 16.07 1.03
CA HIS A 176 -3.42 17.39 0.38
C HIS A 176 -3.76 18.58 1.30
N GLY A 177 -3.97 18.31 2.60
CA GLY A 177 -4.25 19.32 3.61
C GLY A 177 -3.00 19.87 4.30
N ARG A 178 -3.13 21.00 4.99
CA ARG A 178 -2.05 21.55 5.83
C ARG A 178 -1.69 20.54 6.93
N PRO A 179 -0.45 20.04 7.02
CA PRO A 179 -0.05 19.18 8.14
C PRO A 179 -0.27 19.92 9.46
N GLY A 180 -0.90 19.26 10.41
CA GLY A 180 -1.19 19.82 11.74
C GLY A 180 0.04 20.07 12.63
N ASN A 181 1.27 19.96 12.12
CA ASN A 181 2.51 20.33 12.81
C ASN A 181 3.27 21.34 11.95
N SER A 182 2.95 22.62 12.14
CA SER A 182 3.71 23.73 11.54
C SER A 182 5.18 23.74 11.98
N GLU A 183 5.49 23.18 13.13
CA GLU A 183 6.84 23.14 13.74
C GLU A 183 7.85 22.26 12.96
N LEU A 184 7.40 21.19 12.32
CA LEU A 184 8.27 20.31 11.51
C LEU A 184 8.47 20.80 10.08
N ARG A 185 7.78 21.89 9.67
CA ARG A 185 7.88 22.44 8.32
C ARG A 185 9.13 23.29 8.19
N GLY A 186 10.11 22.75 7.47
CA GLY A 186 11.34 23.45 7.18
C GLY A 186 12.09 22.79 6.02
N PRO A 187 13.24 23.31 5.67
CA PRO A 187 14.15 22.66 4.74
C PRO A 187 14.38 21.22 5.19
N GLY A 188 14.22 20.25 4.25
CA GLY A 188 14.43 18.83 4.54
C GLY A 188 13.18 18.04 4.95
N TYR A 189 12.03 18.66 5.27
CA TYR A 189 10.83 17.91 5.69
C TYR A 189 10.36 16.90 4.64
N ALA A 190 10.30 17.28 3.36
CA ALA A 190 9.89 16.38 2.30
C ALA A 190 10.87 15.20 2.10
N ALA A 191 12.18 15.45 2.30
CA ALA A 191 13.19 14.40 2.26
C ALA A 191 13.02 13.43 3.44
N ALA A 192 12.82 13.96 4.65
CA ALA A 192 12.56 13.17 5.84
C ALA A 192 11.27 12.32 5.72
N CYS A 193 10.21 12.85 5.09
CA CYS A 193 9.01 12.09 4.79
C CYS A 193 9.29 10.93 3.84
N ARG A 194 10.06 11.17 2.74
CA ARG A 194 10.45 10.10 1.81
C ARG A 194 11.30 9.02 2.47
N GLU A 195 12.24 9.44 3.31
CA GLU A 195 13.08 8.52 4.08
C GLU A 195 12.24 7.68 5.05
N ALA A 196 11.37 8.32 5.85
CA ALA A 196 10.49 7.62 6.78
C ALA A 196 9.54 6.63 6.09
N MET A 197 9.09 6.95 4.88
CA MET A 197 8.22 6.10 4.07
C MET A 197 8.99 5.05 3.25
N GLY A 198 10.29 5.23 3.04
CA GLY A 198 11.10 4.37 2.18
C GLY A 198 10.82 4.56 0.68
N VAL A 199 10.41 5.77 0.23
CA VAL A 199 9.93 6.03 -1.14
C VAL A 199 10.66 7.21 -1.79
N TRP A 200 11.96 7.13 -1.88
CA TRP A 200 12.85 8.20 -2.37
C TRP A 200 12.53 8.71 -3.79
N TRP A 201 11.87 7.90 -4.63
CA TRP A 201 11.56 8.21 -6.04
C TRP A 201 10.27 9.02 -6.23
N MET A 202 9.40 9.10 -5.21
CA MET A 202 8.08 9.70 -5.30
C MET A 202 8.11 11.23 -5.28
N SER A 203 7.20 11.84 -6.03
CA SER A 203 6.83 13.24 -5.91
C SER A 203 6.17 13.51 -4.55
N ARG A 204 5.84 14.77 -4.27
CA ARG A 204 5.14 15.14 -3.03
C ARG A 204 3.72 14.58 -3.00
N ASP A 205 3.01 14.67 -4.13
CA ASP A 205 1.62 14.27 -4.22
C ASP A 205 1.48 12.74 -4.10
N GLU A 206 2.34 11.98 -4.79
CA GLU A 206 2.41 10.52 -4.67
C GLU A 206 2.75 10.05 -3.24
N LEU A 207 3.61 10.80 -2.54
CA LEU A 207 4.05 10.47 -1.18
C LEU A 207 2.89 10.43 -0.17
N ASP A 208 1.95 11.37 -0.29
CA ASP A 208 0.83 11.50 0.66
C ASP A 208 -0.16 10.31 0.56
N GLU A 209 -0.26 9.68 -0.60
CA GLU A 209 -1.13 8.53 -0.87
C GLU A 209 -0.41 7.18 -0.75
N ALA A 210 0.91 7.17 -0.80
CA ALA A 210 1.72 5.97 -0.87
C ALA A 210 1.53 4.99 0.31
N ILE A 211 1.63 3.71 -0.01
CA ILE A 211 1.84 2.63 0.95
C ILE A 211 3.36 2.48 1.16
N PRO A 212 3.87 2.48 2.40
CA PRO A 212 5.29 2.19 2.63
C PRO A 212 5.68 0.80 2.07
N PRO A 213 6.76 0.69 1.29
CA PRO A 213 7.22 -0.61 0.77
C PRO A 213 7.40 -1.68 1.85
N ALA A 214 7.82 -1.30 3.06
CA ALA A 214 7.98 -2.22 4.17
C ALA A 214 6.66 -2.92 4.57
N TYR A 215 5.50 -2.30 4.36
CA TYR A 215 4.20 -2.94 4.63
C TYR A 215 3.90 -4.00 3.57
N ALA A 216 4.02 -3.64 2.31
CA ALA A 216 3.80 -4.56 1.21
C ALA A 216 4.84 -5.69 1.18
N TYR A 217 6.09 -5.43 1.59
CA TYR A 217 7.09 -6.47 1.82
C TYR A 217 6.64 -7.48 2.89
N TRP A 218 6.16 -6.97 4.05
CA TRP A 218 5.68 -7.82 5.14
C TRP A 218 4.49 -8.70 4.72
N VAL A 219 3.55 -8.16 3.94
CA VAL A 219 2.44 -8.90 3.34
C VAL A 219 2.96 -9.88 2.29
N GLY A 220 3.86 -9.42 1.41
CA GLY A 220 4.40 -10.17 0.29
C GLY A 220 5.16 -11.43 0.69
N VAL A 221 5.93 -11.37 1.79
CA VAL A 221 6.61 -12.56 2.32
C VAL A 221 5.63 -13.65 2.71
N GLN A 222 4.51 -13.31 3.34
CA GLN A 222 3.47 -14.26 3.74
C GLN A 222 2.69 -14.78 2.54
N LEU A 223 2.37 -13.91 1.59
CA LEU A 223 1.73 -14.28 0.33
C LEU A 223 2.61 -15.22 -0.50
N MET A 224 3.92 -14.97 -0.57
CA MET A 224 4.89 -15.86 -1.22
C MET A 224 4.93 -17.24 -0.58
N GLN A 225 4.89 -17.31 0.76
CA GLN A 225 4.83 -18.59 1.46
C GLN A 225 3.53 -19.33 1.16
N HIS A 226 2.38 -18.63 1.18
CA HIS A 226 1.10 -19.21 0.84
C HIS A 226 1.08 -19.81 -0.58
N LEU A 227 1.63 -19.12 -1.58
CA LEU A 227 1.74 -19.63 -2.96
C LEU A 227 2.62 -20.90 -3.04
N ARG A 228 3.70 -20.95 -2.28
CA ARG A 228 4.56 -22.16 -2.20
C ARG A 228 3.81 -23.34 -1.58
N ASP A 229 3.05 -23.10 -0.54
CA ASP A 229 2.26 -24.13 0.14
C ASP A 229 1.17 -24.69 -0.79
N LEU A 230 0.50 -23.82 -1.58
CA LEU A 230 -0.45 -24.23 -2.61
C LEU A 230 0.21 -25.07 -3.71
N ALA A 231 1.41 -24.71 -4.14
CA ALA A 231 2.16 -25.46 -5.17
C ALA A 231 2.64 -26.82 -4.66
N GLY A 232 2.97 -26.94 -3.37
CA GLY A 232 3.40 -28.18 -2.74
C GLY A 232 2.26 -29.19 -2.46
N GLN A 233 1.01 -28.73 -2.55
CA GLN A 233 -0.21 -29.56 -2.36
C GLN A 233 -0.74 -30.16 -3.68
N ARG A 234 -0.18 -29.79 -4.82
CA ARG A 234 -0.51 -30.32 -6.17
C ARG A 234 0.47 -31.40 -6.58
#